data_5750c2745b751acd6773917bb9d06658
#
_entry.id   5750c2745b751acd6773917bb9d06658
#
_cell.length_a   1.000
_cell.length_b   1.000
_cell.length_c   1.000
_cell.angle_alpha   90.00
_cell.angle_beta   90.00
_cell.angle_gamma   90.00
#
_symmetry.space_group_name_H-M   'P 1'
#
loop_
_entity.id
_entity.type
_entity.pdbx_description
1 polymer ?
#
loop_
_entity_poly.entity_id
_entity_poly.type
_entity_poly.pdbx_seq_one_letter_code
_entity_poly.pdbx_strand_id
1 'polypeptide(L)'
;VLEAKAGGGVDETRFFEGVVVDRDVLDELPTEVENAKIALLDFPIEHKEPKVKGRKELPTGTAARERSRAGETIGALDFHVSISKASHFREFRETRARIFNDIIDPVINSGANVVCCRWGVDDDALDRFRRAGIMLIKRVKLTDLERLEKSTGGKVVKDISDLSEEKLGSAGRVAQHEIGGVKFVSFEECPYKKSSTIIIRGAHIRILEGMVGEIRSALNAVACLFDDNRVVPGGGATEIECATELRRFARSIPSKEQLAVNTFADALESIPRAIAKNSGMDQIDTLALLRAEHYAGNKTAGISGREKKVKDMMEAGIIDPLMVKLQAFISAATAAAGMIKIDDLHIAKSEIAKEAEDIEARISGRTREIIEAERRPPEFKFKGGRLRYTRTEEKAPESVYRRD
;
A
#
# COMPACT_ATOMS: atom_id res chain seq x y z
N VAL A 1 7.73 4.85 10.57
CA VAL A 1 7.22 4.11 9.41
C VAL A 1 7.41 2.62 9.65
N LEU A 2 6.47 1.79 9.21
CA LEU A 2 6.54 0.33 9.30
C LEU A 2 6.61 -0.22 7.87
N GLU A 3 7.69 -0.90 7.55
CA GLU A 3 7.89 -1.59 6.28
C GLU A 3 8.01 -3.10 6.53
N ALA A 4 7.26 -3.89 5.80
CA ALA A 4 7.26 -5.35 5.91
C ALA A 4 7.94 -5.97 4.69
N LYS A 5 8.90 -6.85 4.91
CA LYS A 5 9.63 -7.53 3.84
C LYS A 5 9.70 -9.02 4.10
N ALA A 6 9.10 -9.82 3.22
CA ALA A 6 9.16 -11.28 3.29
C ALA A 6 10.57 -11.82 2.98
N GLY A 7 10.85 -13.01 3.49
CA GLY A 7 12.15 -13.68 3.36
C GLY A 7 13.10 -13.35 4.52
N GLY A 8 13.49 -14.33 5.28
CA GLY A 8 14.33 -14.19 6.47
C GLY A 8 13.59 -14.44 7.78
N GLY A 9 14.30 -14.38 8.88
CA GLY A 9 13.79 -14.56 10.23
C GLY A 9 13.24 -13.27 10.84
N VAL A 10 12.42 -13.42 11.88
CA VAL A 10 11.94 -12.29 12.70
C VAL A 10 13.10 -11.56 13.38
N ASP A 11 14.18 -12.28 13.69
CA ASP A 11 15.39 -11.75 14.31
C ASP A 11 16.14 -10.74 13.44
N GLU A 12 15.84 -10.71 12.14
CA GLU A 12 16.37 -9.73 11.19
C GLU A 12 15.58 -8.42 11.18
N THR A 13 14.55 -8.30 12.02
CA THR A 13 13.81 -7.04 12.19
C THR A 13 14.74 -5.97 12.76
N ARG A 14 14.78 -4.80 12.13
CA ARG A 14 15.67 -3.68 12.52
C ARG A 14 14.90 -2.38 12.65
N PHE A 15 15.39 -1.59 13.60
CA PHE A 15 14.97 -0.22 13.83
C PHE A 15 16.01 0.75 13.30
N PHE A 16 15.60 1.75 12.53
CA PHE A 16 16.45 2.81 11.99
C PHE A 16 15.94 4.16 12.50
N GLU A 17 16.82 4.93 13.12
CA GLU A 17 16.56 6.34 13.46
C GLU A 17 16.76 7.20 12.22
N GLY A 18 15.73 7.23 11.35
CA GLY A 18 15.79 7.94 10.09
C GLY A 18 14.76 7.44 9.10
N VAL A 19 14.99 7.80 7.84
CA VAL A 19 14.16 7.38 6.72
C VAL A 19 14.82 6.20 6.01
N VAL A 20 14.03 5.17 5.72
CA VAL A 20 14.47 4.09 4.85
C VAL A 20 13.66 4.16 3.57
N VAL A 21 14.34 4.04 2.44
CA VAL A 21 13.76 4.02 1.09
C VAL A 21 13.91 2.62 0.51
N ASP A 22 12.79 2.02 0.10
CA ASP A 22 12.74 0.71 -0.52
C ASP A 22 13.18 0.77 -1.99
N ARG A 23 14.46 1.07 -2.17
CA ARG A 23 15.15 1.12 -3.47
C ARG A 23 16.60 0.72 -3.27
N ASP A 24 17.18 0.22 -4.34
CA ASP A 24 18.60 -0.08 -4.44
C ASP A 24 19.38 1.11 -5.04
N VAL A 25 20.63 1.18 -4.68
CA VAL A 25 21.61 1.99 -5.39
C VAL A 25 22.03 1.19 -6.63
N LEU A 26 22.19 1.88 -7.74
CA LEU A 26 22.62 1.22 -8.98
C LEU A 26 24.05 0.70 -8.84
N ASP A 27 24.31 -0.42 -9.50
CA ASP A 27 25.62 -1.03 -9.50
C ASP A 27 26.73 -0.04 -9.94
N GLU A 28 27.91 -0.17 -9.34
CA GLU A 28 29.10 0.66 -9.58
C GLU A 28 29.00 2.12 -9.05
N LEU A 29 27.93 2.49 -8.33
CA LEU A 29 27.85 3.76 -7.59
C LEU A 29 28.25 3.54 -6.12
N PRO A 30 28.66 4.62 -5.40
CA PRO A 30 28.92 4.52 -3.96
C PRO A 30 27.70 3.98 -3.22
N THR A 31 27.89 2.97 -2.37
CA THR A 31 26.83 2.35 -1.57
C THR A 31 26.74 2.94 -0.17
N GLU A 32 27.72 3.74 0.22
CA GLU A 32 27.78 4.43 1.51
C GLU A 32 28.39 5.83 1.33
N VAL A 33 27.77 6.82 1.96
CA VAL A 33 28.21 8.22 1.94
C VAL A 33 28.03 8.81 3.32
N GLU A 34 29.13 9.33 3.89
CA GLU A 34 29.13 10.10 5.13
C GLU A 34 28.95 11.59 4.84
N ASN A 35 28.42 12.35 5.81
CA ASN A 35 28.13 13.78 5.68
C ASN A 35 27.39 14.11 4.39
N ALA A 36 26.27 13.39 4.16
CA ALA A 36 25.52 13.43 2.93
C ALA A 36 24.83 14.79 2.72
N LYS A 37 25.07 15.40 1.55
CA LYS A 37 24.30 16.50 0.98
C LYS A 37 23.35 15.91 -0.05
N ILE A 38 22.04 16.02 0.19
CA ILE A 38 21.01 15.25 -0.53
C ILE A 38 20.21 16.17 -1.44
N ALA A 39 20.20 15.89 -2.73
CA ALA A 39 19.30 16.53 -3.68
C ALA A 39 18.04 15.67 -3.87
N LEU A 40 16.86 16.27 -3.64
CA LEU A 40 15.55 15.63 -3.80
C LEU A 40 14.89 16.13 -5.09
N LEU A 41 14.83 15.27 -6.13
CA LEU A 41 14.42 15.68 -7.47
C LEU A 41 13.08 15.03 -7.86
N ASP A 42 12.10 15.86 -8.24
CA ASP A 42 10.80 15.43 -8.76
C ASP A 42 10.67 15.77 -10.26
N PHE A 43 11.72 15.55 -11.02
CA PHE A 43 11.72 15.64 -12.48
C PHE A 43 12.59 14.53 -13.08
N PRO A 44 12.32 14.10 -14.33
CA PRO A 44 13.12 13.05 -14.97
C PRO A 44 14.47 13.60 -15.44
N ILE A 45 15.53 12.82 -15.24
CA ILE A 45 16.87 13.08 -15.77
C ILE A 45 17.04 12.22 -17.02
N GLU A 46 16.27 12.53 -18.04
CA GLU A 46 16.22 11.82 -19.31
C GLU A 46 16.50 12.77 -20.47
N HIS A 47 16.98 12.23 -21.56
CA HIS A 47 17.14 12.99 -22.77
C HIS A 47 15.80 13.56 -23.25
N LYS A 48 15.58 14.87 -23.09
CA LYS A 48 14.44 15.52 -23.71
C LYS A 48 14.67 15.64 -25.21
N GLU A 49 13.75 15.15 -26.01
CA GLU A 49 13.80 15.40 -27.44
C GLU A 49 13.70 16.91 -27.73
N PRO A 50 14.63 17.47 -28.51
CA PRO A 50 14.60 18.90 -28.82
C PRO A 50 13.30 19.20 -29.56
N LYS A 51 12.55 20.21 -29.07
CA LYS A 51 11.38 20.73 -29.76
C LYS A 51 11.83 21.39 -31.08
N VAL A 52 11.81 20.60 -32.15
CA VAL A 52 12.11 21.13 -33.49
C VAL A 52 10.99 22.07 -33.87
N LYS A 53 11.31 23.38 -34.04
CA LYS A 53 10.39 24.36 -34.70
C LYS A 53 10.30 24.04 -36.19
N GLY A 54 9.67 22.92 -36.52
CA GLY A 54 9.33 22.57 -37.89
C GLY A 54 7.99 23.16 -38.25
N ARG A 55 7.88 23.67 -39.47
CA ARG A 55 6.62 24.17 -40.07
C ARG A 55 5.64 22.98 -40.08
N LYS A 56 4.54 23.11 -39.33
CA LYS A 56 3.48 22.12 -39.24
C LYS A 56 2.77 22.07 -40.59
N GLU A 57 3.12 21.19 -41.48
CA GLU A 57 2.25 20.81 -42.59
C GLU A 57 1.16 19.88 -42.02
N LEU A 58 0.03 20.50 -41.68
CA LEU A 58 -1.19 19.75 -41.40
C LEU A 58 -1.58 18.99 -42.68
N PRO A 59 -1.90 17.69 -42.60
CA PRO A 59 -2.45 16.99 -43.75
C PRO A 59 -3.77 17.66 -44.16
N THR A 60 -3.73 18.43 -45.21
CA THR A 60 -4.89 19.02 -45.88
C THR A 60 -5.47 17.94 -46.75
N GLY A 61 -6.57 17.30 -46.34
CA GLY A 61 -7.26 16.34 -47.19
C GLY A 61 -8.32 15.55 -46.41
N THR A 62 -9.10 14.80 -47.16
CA THR A 62 -10.20 13.93 -46.68
C THR A 62 -9.86 12.98 -45.54
N ALA A 63 -8.59 12.53 -45.42
CA ALA A 63 -8.10 11.68 -44.35
C ALA A 63 -8.17 12.32 -42.94
N ALA A 64 -8.01 13.62 -42.80
CA ALA A 64 -8.13 14.34 -41.54
C ALA A 64 -9.60 14.45 -41.05
N ARG A 65 -10.54 14.49 -42.01
CA ARG A 65 -11.99 14.53 -41.69
C ARG A 65 -12.56 13.18 -41.32
N GLU A 66 -12.02 12.07 -41.83
CA GLU A 66 -12.45 10.71 -41.50
C GLU A 66 -12.00 10.30 -40.11
N ARG A 67 -10.79 10.65 -39.70
CA ARG A 67 -10.30 10.35 -38.32
C ARG A 67 -11.02 11.16 -37.25
N SER A 68 -11.39 12.39 -37.53
CA SER A 68 -12.19 13.24 -36.62
C SER A 68 -13.63 12.71 -36.44
N ARG A 69 -14.18 11.99 -37.43
CA ARG A 69 -15.51 11.34 -37.36
C ARG A 69 -15.49 10.02 -36.60
N ALA A 70 -14.32 9.37 -36.49
CA ALA A 70 -14.16 8.10 -35.77
C ALA A 70 -13.98 8.28 -34.26
N GLY A 71 -14.00 9.52 -33.72
CA GLY A 71 -13.87 9.75 -32.28
C GLY A 71 -12.49 9.43 -31.70
N GLU A 72 -11.47 9.24 -32.55
CA GLU A 72 -10.08 9.06 -32.07
C GLU A 72 -9.57 10.40 -31.51
N THR A 73 -9.39 10.44 -30.20
CA THR A 73 -8.66 11.50 -29.52
C THR A 73 -7.26 11.52 -30.11
N ILE A 74 -6.84 12.67 -30.66
CA ILE A 74 -5.47 12.88 -31.17
C ILE A 74 -4.54 12.79 -29.94
N GLY A 75 -4.17 11.58 -29.55
CA GLY A 75 -3.09 11.31 -28.61
C GLY A 75 -1.78 11.83 -29.18
N ALA A 76 -0.82 12.12 -28.30
CA ALA A 76 0.47 12.71 -28.59
C ALA A 76 0.99 12.33 -29.98
N LEU A 77 1.13 13.32 -30.86
CA LEU A 77 1.67 13.13 -32.21
C LEU A 77 3.13 12.70 -32.07
N ASP A 78 3.42 11.45 -32.38
CA ASP A 78 4.79 10.97 -32.57
C ASP A 78 5.41 11.72 -33.75
N PHE A 79 6.30 12.67 -33.44
CA PHE A 79 7.04 13.40 -34.47
C PHE A 79 8.25 12.56 -34.89
N HIS A 80 8.17 11.91 -36.02
CA HIS A 80 9.35 11.37 -36.68
C HIS A 80 10.17 12.48 -37.33
N VAL A 81 11.33 12.81 -36.76
CA VAL A 81 12.28 13.73 -37.36
C VAL A 81 13.11 12.97 -38.38
N SER A 82 12.84 13.17 -39.65
CA SER A 82 13.64 12.62 -40.72
C SER A 82 14.83 13.56 -41.04
N ILE A 83 16.04 13.13 -40.64
CA ILE A 83 17.27 13.89 -40.87
C ILE A 83 17.92 13.39 -42.16
N SER A 84 17.84 14.14 -43.23
CA SER A 84 18.38 13.77 -44.55
C SER A 84 19.84 14.16 -44.79
N LYS A 85 20.43 15.07 -43.97
CA LYS A 85 21.81 15.56 -44.15
C LYS A 85 22.67 15.27 -42.93
N ALA A 86 23.90 14.80 -43.15
CA ALA A 86 24.85 14.48 -42.09
C ALA A 86 25.22 15.70 -41.19
N SER A 87 25.17 16.92 -41.73
CA SER A 87 25.37 18.15 -40.95
C SER A 87 24.27 18.36 -39.91
N HIS A 88 23.01 18.16 -40.30
CA HIS A 88 21.87 18.30 -39.38
C HIS A 88 21.86 17.21 -38.29
N PHE A 89 22.41 16.02 -38.59
CA PHE A 89 22.56 14.98 -37.58
C PHE A 89 23.57 15.35 -36.48
N ARG A 90 24.69 16.00 -36.87
CA ARG A 90 25.66 16.53 -35.87
C ARG A 90 25.05 17.60 -35.00
N GLU A 91 24.41 18.59 -35.62
CA GLU A 91 23.75 19.69 -34.93
C GLU A 91 22.66 19.19 -33.95
N PHE A 92 21.88 18.18 -34.39
CA PHE A 92 20.89 17.52 -33.52
C PHE A 92 21.53 16.83 -32.31
N ARG A 93 22.61 16.07 -32.53
CA ARG A 93 23.36 15.44 -31.43
C ARG A 93 23.97 16.45 -30.46
N GLU A 94 24.55 17.51 -30.99
CA GLU A 94 25.15 18.57 -30.14
C GLU A 94 24.08 19.31 -29.35
N THR A 95 22.95 19.59 -29.94
CA THR A 95 21.81 20.23 -29.26
C THR A 95 21.23 19.33 -28.19
N ARG A 96 21.07 18.03 -28.50
CA ARG A 96 20.60 17.03 -27.51
C ARG A 96 21.56 16.92 -26.33
N ALA A 97 22.86 16.83 -26.61
CA ALA A 97 23.90 16.77 -25.58
C ALA A 97 23.92 18.05 -24.72
N ARG A 98 23.70 19.24 -25.33
CA ARG A 98 23.65 20.50 -24.59
C ARG A 98 22.47 20.54 -23.64
N ILE A 99 21.24 20.23 -24.12
CA ILE A 99 20.03 20.18 -23.29
C ILE A 99 20.20 19.20 -22.12
N PHE A 100 20.87 18.09 -22.37
CA PHE A 100 21.13 17.08 -21.34
C PHE A 100 22.14 17.57 -20.31
N ASN A 101 23.22 18.24 -20.76
CA ASN A 101 24.18 18.84 -19.87
C ASN A 101 23.57 19.95 -19.02
N ASP A 102 22.67 20.76 -19.57
CA ASP A 102 21.95 21.81 -18.84
C ASP A 102 21.08 21.25 -17.68
N ILE A 103 20.76 19.95 -17.71
CA ILE A 103 20.06 19.26 -16.60
C ILE A 103 21.04 18.67 -15.58
N ILE A 104 22.14 18.05 -16.05
CA ILE A 104 23.04 17.30 -15.16
C ILE A 104 24.06 18.19 -14.48
N ASP A 105 24.65 19.15 -15.21
CA ASP A 105 25.72 19.98 -14.67
C ASP A 105 25.31 20.79 -13.43
N PRO A 106 24.10 21.38 -13.36
CA PRO A 106 23.62 22.02 -12.13
C PRO A 106 23.50 21.04 -10.94
N VAL A 107 23.10 19.78 -11.18
CA VAL A 107 23.00 18.78 -10.11
C VAL A 107 24.38 18.43 -9.56
N ILE A 108 25.36 18.20 -10.43
CA ILE A 108 26.75 17.93 -10.02
C ILE A 108 27.38 19.14 -9.32
N ASN A 109 27.14 20.33 -9.86
CA ASN A 109 27.71 21.58 -9.34
C ASN A 109 27.03 22.08 -8.05
N SER A 110 25.85 21.55 -7.70
CA SER A 110 25.14 21.89 -6.45
C SER A 110 25.90 21.44 -5.20
N GLY A 111 26.90 20.55 -5.35
CA GLY A 111 27.65 19.96 -4.24
C GLY A 111 26.92 18.80 -3.55
N ALA A 112 25.81 18.29 -4.14
CA ALA A 112 25.16 17.09 -3.66
C ALA A 112 26.02 15.85 -3.90
N ASN A 113 26.15 15.01 -2.89
CA ASN A 113 26.83 13.71 -2.99
C ASN A 113 25.85 12.53 -2.98
N VAL A 114 24.55 12.81 -2.70
CA VAL A 114 23.44 11.87 -2.80
C VAL A 114 22.31 12.52 -3.60
N VAL A 115 21.78 11.81 -4.59
CA VAL A 115 20.67 12.27 -5.43
C VAL A 115 19.53 11.26 -5.34
N CYS A 116 18.36 11.74 -4.90
CA CYS A 116 17.11 10.97 -4.88
C CYS A 116 16.19 11.47 -5.98
N CYS A 117 16.01 10.68 -7.04
CA CYS A 117 15.15 11.02 -8.16
C CYS A 117 13.85 10.21 -8.13
N ARG A 118 12.70 10.90 -8.29
CA ARG A 118 11.40 10.24 -8.38
C ARG A 118 11.24 9.45 -9.68
N TRP A 119 11.82 9.93 -10.75
CA TRP A 119 11.65 9.42 -12.09
C TRP A 119 12.83 8.55 -12.56
N GLY A 120 12.79 8.14 -13.82
CA GLY A 120 13.89 7.47 -14.46
C GLY A 120 15.11 8.37 -14.65
N VAL A 121 16.25 7.74 -14.86
CA VAL A 121 17.52 8.40 -15.15
C VAL A 121 18.18 7.63 -16.27
N ASP A 122 18.60 8.35 -17.31
CA ASP A 122 19.28 7.77 -18.48
C ASP A 122 20.68 7.27 -18.14
N ASP A 123 21.17 6.28 -18.89
CA ASP A 123 22.47 5.67 -18.67
C ASP A 123 23.63 6.66 -18.86
N ASP A 124 23.51 7.62 -19.76
CA ASP A 124 24.49 8.71 -19.94
C ASP A 124 24.61 9.57 -18.66
N ALA A 125 23.51 9.79 -17.94
CA ALA A 125 23.53 10.50 -16.66
C ALA A 125 24.18 9.65 -15.57
N LEU A 126 23.90 8.34 -15.56
CA LEU A 126 24.51 7.40 -14.63
C LEU A 126 26.04 7.42 -14.71
N ASP A 127 26.61 7.40 -15.92
CA ASP A 127 28.04 7.47 -16.13
C ASP A 127 28.65 8.78 -15.60
N ARG A 128 27.94 9.88 -15.70
CA ARG A 128 28.39 11.16 -15.16
C ARG A 128 28.34 11.21 -13.64
N PHE A 129 27.27 10.72 -13.03
CA PHE A 129 27.17 10.62 -11.57
C PHE A 129 28.23 9.66 -10.99
N ARG A 130 28.51 8.56 -11.70
CA ARG A 130 29.60 7.63 -11.33
C ARG A 130 30.95 8.33 -11.32
N ARG A 131 31.29 9.09 -12.38
CA ARG A 131 32.55 9.85 -12.44
C ARG A 131 32.65 10.94 -11.38
N ALA A 132 31.51 11.50 -10.98
CA ALA A 132 31.44 12.50 -9.92
C ALA A 132 31.40 11.89 -8.51
N GLY A 133 31.32 10.56 -8.38
CA GLY A 133 31.26 9.87 -7.09
C GLY A 133 29.93 10.12 -6.34
N ILE A 134 28.86 10.42 -7.04
CA ILE A 134 27.55 10.74 -6.46
C ILE A 134 26.72 9.46 -6.37
N MET A 135 26.16 9.18 -5.17
CA MET A 135 25.18 8.11 -4.97
C MET A 135 23.83 8.51 -5.61
N LEU A 136 23.26 7.63 -6.43
CA LEU A 136 21.98 7.89 -7.08
C LEU A 136 20.95 6.82 -6.75
N ILE A 137 19.79 7.27 -6.30
CA ILE A 137 18.62 6.45 -6.00
C ILE A 137 17.51 6.89 -6.95
N LYS A 138 17.11 6.01 -7.87
CA LYS A 138 16.06 6.29 -8.85
C LYS A 138 14.70 5.74 -8.44
N ARG A 139 13.61 6.27 -9.02
CA ARG A 139 12.22 5.81 -8.83
C ARG A 139 11.79 5.84 -7.35
N VAL A 140 12.25 6.83 -6.60
CA VAL A 140 11.82 7.05 -5.22
C VAL A 140 10.34 7.48 -5.21
N LYS A 141 9.55 6.91 -4.31
CA LYS A 141 8.13 7.29 -4.17
C LYS A 141 8.02 8.75 -3.67
N LEU A 142 6.98 9.46 -4.11
CA LEU A 142 6.76 10.84 -3.67
C LEU A 142 6.64 10.94 -2.14
N THR A 143 5.95 9.97 -1.51
CA THR A 143 5.80 9.90 -0.06
C THR A 143 7.15 9.77 0.67
N ASP A 144 8.12 9.09 0.06
CA ASP A 144 9.45 8.94 0.64
C ASP A 144 10.29 10.20 0.45
N LEU A 145 10.14 10.89 -0.71
CA LEU A 145 10.74 12.22 -0.92
C LEU A 145 10.22 13.25 0.09
N GLU A 146 8.90 13.28 0.35
CA GLU A 146 8.30 14.16 1.36
C GLU A 146 8.77 13.85 2.79
N ARG A 147 9.03 12.57 3.10
CA ARG A 147 9.63 12.17 4.38
C ARG A 147 11.10 12.61 4.49
N LEU A 148 11.85 12.42 3.40
CA LEU A 148 13.23 12.89 3.32
C LEU A 148 13.30 14.41 3.46
N GLU A 149 12.42 15.17 2.80
CA GLU A 149 12.32 16.62 2.95
C GLU A 149 12.14 17.03 4.42
N LYS A 150 11.21 16.37 5.12
CA LYS A 150 10.95 16.67 6.55
C LYS A 150 12.07 16.29 7.49
N SER A 151 12.84 15.23 7.17
CA SER A 151 13.88 14.70 8.06
C SER A 151 15.25 15.31 7.78
N THR A 152 15.57 15.57 6.50
CA THR A 152 16.89 16.10 6.08
C THR A 152 16.92 17.63 6.01
N GLY A 153 15.73 18.29 6.01
CA GLY A 153 15.60 19.74 5.86
C GLY A 153 15.76 20.24 4.43
N GLY A 154 16.00 19.34 3.47
CA GLY A 154 16.03 19.67 2.05
C GLY A 154 14.65 20.02 1.52
N LYS A 155 14.57 20.47 0.26
CA LYS A 155 13.33 20.73 -0.44
C LYS A 155 13.25 19.90 -1.71
N VAL A 156 12.05 19.36 -1.99
CA VAL A 156 11.79 18.65 -3.25
C VAL A 156 11.76 19.65 -4.39
N VAL A 157 12.69 19.50 -5.33
CA VAL A 157 12.88 20.38 -6.49
C VAL A 157 12.13 19.79 -7.68
N LYS A 158 11.26 20.59 -8.30
CA LYS A 158 10.44 20.20 -9.46
C LYS A 158 10.99 20.66 -10.79
N ASP A 159 11.85 21.67 -10.79
CA ASP A 159 12.55 22.17 -11.96
C ASP A 159 14.02 22.41 -11.63
N ILE A 160 14.91 22.15 -12.60
CA ILE A 160 16.35 22.26 -12.41
C ILE A 160 16.80 23.69 -12.08
N SER A 161 16.08 24.69 -12.60
CA SER A 161 16.35 26.12 -12.34
C SER A 161 16.18 26.49 -10.87
N ASP A 162 15.40 25.70 -10.14
CA ASP A 162 15.13 25.89 -8.72
C ASP A 162 16.16 25.22 -7.80
N LEU A 163 17.10 24.45 -8.34
CA LEU A 163 18.11 23.77 -7.55
C LEU A 163 19.16 24.76 -7.06
N SER A 164 19.34 24.81 -5.74
CA SER A 164 20.36 25.63 -5.08
C SER A 164 20.96 24.86 -3.89
N GLU A 165 22.15 25.24 -3.46
CA GLU A 165 22.80 24.60 -2.29
C GLU A 165 21.94 24.70 -1.02
N GLU A 166 21.17 25.79 -0.86
CA GLU A 166 20.28 26.01 0.28
C GLU A 166 19.09 25.04 0.34
N LYS A 167 18.75 24.42 -0.80
CA LYS A 167 17.66 23.44 -0.90
C LYS A 167 18.11 22.00 -0.72
N LEU A 168 19.40 21.78 -0.57
CA LEU A 168 19.93 20.45 -0.28
C LEU A 168 19.57 20.04 1.16
N GLY A 169 19.19 18.79 1.30
CA GLY A 169 19.06 18.14 2.61
C GLY A 169 20.41 17.68 3.13
N SER A 170 20.47 17.38 4.41
CA SER A 170 21.66 16.80 5.05
C SER A 170 21.34 15.56 5.86
N ALA A 171 22.27 14.59 5.87
CA ALA A 171 22.23 13.44 6.76
C ALA A 171 23.68 13.09 7.16
N GLY A 172 23.87 12.56 8.36
CA GLY A 172 25.20 12.13 8.79
C GLY A 172 25.70 10.96 7.97
N ARG A 173 24.81 9.99 7.69
CA ARG A 173 25.15 8.78 6.94
C ARG A 173 24.00 8.38 6.02
N VAL A 174 24.34 8.01 4.78
CA VAL A 174 23.44 7.35 3.84
C VAL A 174 24.10 6.05 3.41
N ALA A 175 23.43 4.92 3.64
CA ALA A 175 24.01 3.62 3.34
C ALA A 175 22.99 2.65 2.72
N GLN A 176 23.44 1.85 1.77
CA GLN A 176 22.68 0.72 1.26
C GLN A 176 22.87 -0.48 2.17
N HIS A 177 21.78 -1.09 2.55
CA HIS A 177 21.75 -2.33 3.31
C HIS A 177 21.12 -3.44 2.47
N GLU A 178 21.59 -4.65 2.72
CA GLU A 178 20.98 -5.86 2.18
C GLU A 178 20.61 -6.79 3.33
N ILE A 179 19.34 -7.09 3.46
CA ILE A 179 18.84 -8.00 4.48
C ILE A 179 17.94 -9.02 3.80
N GLY A 180 18.34 -10.30 3.86
CA GLY A 180 17.57 -11.40 3.25
C GLY A 180 17.34 -11.24 1.74
N GLY A 181 18.35 -10.75 1.00
CA GLY A 181 18.28 -10.56 -0.45
C GLY A 181 17.48 -9.33 -0.91
N VAL A 182 17.00 -8.49 0.03
CA VAL A 182 16.33 -7.24 -0.29
C VAL A 182 17.26 -6.07 0.02
N LYS A 183 17.51 -5.23 -1.00
CA LYS A 183 18.32 -4.01 -0.86
C LYS A 183 17.42 -2.82 -0.55
N PHE A 184 17.89 -1.94 0.32
CA PHE A 184 17.24 -0.68 0.67
C PHE A 184 18.29 0.34 1.13
N VAL A 185 17.94 1.61 1.10
CA VAL A 185 18.84 2.69 1.49
C VAL A 185 18.31 3.35 2.76
N SER A 186 19.18 3.44 3.79
CA SER A 186 18.90 4.18 5.03
C SER A 186 19.51 5.58 4.97
N PHE A 187 18.79 6.54 5.54
CA PHE A 187 19.23 7.91 5.78
C PHE A 187 19.24 8.12 7.28
N GLU A 188 20.40 8.12 7.86
CA GLU A 188 20.62 8.13 9.31
C GLU A 188 21.21 9.48 9.75
N GLU A 189 21.10 9.75 11.06
CA GLU A 189 21.63 10.99 11.66
C GLU A 189 21.11 12.26 10.94
N CYS A 190 19.83 12.25 10.59
CA CYS A 190 19.19 13.42 10.00
C CYS A 190 19.05 14.55 11.03
N PRO A 191 19.22 15.83 10.64
CA PRO A 191 19.14 16.98 11.56
C PRO A 191 17.78 17.12 12.24
N TYR A 192 16.73 16.71 11.55
CA TYR A 192 15.38 16.71 12.11
C TYR A 192 14.93 15.27 12.39
N LYS A 193 14.92 14.87 13.67
CA LYS A 193 14.49 13.53 14.12
C LYS A 193 12.95 13.35 14.01
N LYS A 194 12.39 13.58 12.82
CA LYS A 194 10.93 13.52 12.59
C LYS A 194 10.45 12.19 12.03
N SER A 195 11.33 11.28 11.72
CA SER A 195 10.99 9.99 11.16
C SER A 195 11.89 8.90 11.74
N SER A 196 11.26 7.78 12.04
CA SER A 196 11.95 6.52 12.34
C SER A 196 11.30 5.42 11.53
N THR A 197 12.06 4.41 11.16
CA THR A 197 11.57 3.31 10.33
C THR A 197 11.89 1.97 11.00
N ILE A 198 10.87 1.11 11.08
CA ILE A 198 11.02 -0.28 11.51
C ILE A 198 10.83 -1.16 10.28
N ILE A 199 11.84 -1.94 9.94
CA ILE A 199 11.78 -2.96 8.90
C ILE A 199 11.48 -4.28 9.58
N ILE A 200 10.26 -4.81 9.35
CA ILE A 200 9.79 -6.06 9.92
C ILE A 200 10.09 -7.18 8.94
N ARG A 201 10.77 -8.22 9.42
CA ARG A 201 11.14 -9.40 8.64
C ARG A 201 10.36 -10.62 9.09
N GLY A 202 10.15 -11.56 8.18
CA GLY A 202 9.50 -12.83 8.47
C GLY A 202 9.32 -13.68 7.24
N ALA A 203 9.05 -14.95 7.42
CA ALA A 203 9.01 -15.95 6.35
C ALA A 203 7.83 -15.75 5.38
N HIS A 204 6.69 -15.21 5.85
CA HIS A 204 5.49 -15.15 5.04
C HIS A 204 4.79 -13.79 5.14
N ILE A 205 4.40 -13.23 3.98
CA ILE A 205 3.80 -11.88 3.88
C ILE A 205 2.53 -11.71 4.74
N ARG A 206 1.66 -12.72 4.82
CA ARG A 206 0.43 -12.64 5.62
C ARG A 206 0.70 -12.51 7.13
N ILE A 207 1.76 -13.17 7.62
CA ILE A 207 2.18 -13.05 9.03
C ILE A 207 2.70 -11.63 9.27
N LEU A 208 3.49 -11.11 8.33
CA LEU A 208 4.04 -9.77 8.40
C LEU A 208 2.96 -8.69 8.39
N GLU A 209 1.94 -8.82 7.57
CA GLU A 209 0.79 -7.89 7.54
C GLU A 209 0.08 -7.87 8.90
N GLY A 210 -0.10 -9.03 9.54
CA GLY A 210 -0.62 -9.12 10.91
C GLY A 210 0.29 -8.41 11.91
N MET A 211 1.59 -8.68 11.89
CA MET A 211 2.58 -8.04 12.77
C MET A 211 2.63 -6.51 12.59
N VAL A 212 2.57 -6.01 11.35
CA VAL A 212 2.49 -4.57 11.07
C VAL A 212 1.26 -3.97 11.71
N GLY A 213 0.11 -4.66 11.63
CA GLY A 213 -1.14 -4.23 12.25
C GLY A 213 -1.04 -4.15 13.77
N GLU A 214 -0.46 -5.18 14.40
CA GLU A 214 -0.27 -5.24 15.85
C GLU A 214 0.70 -4.16 16.35
N ILE A 215 1.86 -3.99 15.70
CA ILE A 215 2.82 -2.95 16.05
C ILE A 215 2.22 -1.56 15.87
N ARG A 216 1.46 -1.34 14.80
CA ARG A 216 0.77 -0.06 14.57
C ARG A 216 -0.24 0.23 15.68
N SER A 217 -1.02 -0.78 16.06
CA SER A 217 -1.99 -0.66 17.15
C SER A 217 -1.30 -0.34 18.48
N ALA A 218 -0.19 -1.01 18.79
CA ALA A 218 0.60 -0.72 19.98
C ALA A 218 1.17 0.70 19.99
N LEU A 219 1.73 1.16 18.86
CA LEU A 219 2.24 2.52 18.72
C LEU A 219 1.13 3.57 18.88
N ASN A 220 -0.04 3.33 18.31
CA ASN A 220 -1.19 4.22 18.45
C ASN A 220 -1.70 4.26 19.90
N ALA A 221 -1.74 3.12 20.59
CA ALA A 221 -2.12 3.07 22.00
C ALA A 221 -1.16 3.90 22.87
N VAL A 222 0.15 3.79 22.63
CA VAL A 222 1.14 4.63 23.32
C VAL A 222 0.98 6.11 22.95
N ALA A 223 0.71 6.41 21.67
CA ALA A 223 0.50 7.79 21.22
C ALA A 223 -0.70 8.45 21.91
N CYS A 224 -1.80 7.73 22.14
CA CYS A 224 -2.96 8.26 22.87
C CYS A 224 -2.62 8.74 24.29
N LEU A 225 -1.59 8.18 24.93
CA LEU A 225 -1.18 8.59 26.28
C LEU A 225 -0.51 9.98 26.32
N PHE A 226 -0.07 10.52 25.18
CA PHE A 226 0.41 11.91 25.11
C PHE A 226 -0.73 12.92 25.13
N ASP A 227 -1.93 12.52 24.67
CA ASP A 227 -3.13 13.36 24.68
C ASP A 227 -3.88 13.22 26.00
N ASP A 228 -4.02 11.99 26.51
CA ASP A 228 -4.67 11.67 27.79
C ASP A 228 -3.89 10.55 28.51
N ASN A 229 -3.24 10.89 29.60
CA ASN A 229 -2.39 10.01 30.37
C ASN A 229 -3.13 9.02 31.29
N ARG A 230 -4.46 8.99 31.24
CA ARG A 230 -5.26 8.08 32.05
C ARG A 230 -5.26 6.68 31.48
N VAL A 231 -5.05 5.71 32.35
CA VAL A 231 -5.05 4.29 32.02
C VAL A 231 -6.10 3.53 32.82
N VAL A 232 -6.56 2.43 32.27
CA VAL A 232 -7.52 1.51 32.87
C VAL A 232 -6.98 0.09 32.83
N PRO A 233 -7.41 -0.81 33.71
CA PRO A 233 -6.98 -2.21 33.67
C PRO A 233 -7.48 -2.86 32.38
N GLY A 234 -6.58 -3.65 31.74
CA GLY A 234 -6.89 -4.44 30.56
C GLY A 234 -7.51 -5.81 30.87
N GLY A 235 -7.35 -6.77 29.96
CA GLY A 235 -7.80 -8.13 30.19
C GLY A 235 -9.31 -8.33 30.38
N GLY A 236 -10.12 -7.39 29.94
CA GLY A 236 -11.58 -7.41 30.12
C GLY A 236 -12.07 -6.90 31.49
N ALA A 237 -11.18 -6.43 32.37
CA ALA A 237 -11.53 -5.91 33.68
C ALA A 237 -12.45 -4.70 33.60
N THR A 238 -12.11 -3.72 32.76
CA THR A 238 -12.91 -2.50 32.55
C THR A 238 -14.32 -2.83 32.04
N GLU A 239 -14.44 -3.76 31.11
CA GLU A 239 -15.71 -4.19 30.52
C GLU A 239 -16.63 -4.85 31.55
N ILE A 240 -16.08 -5.71 32.41
CA ILE A 240 -16.85 -6.35 33.50
C ILE A 240 -17.29 -5.33 34.56
N GLU A 241 -16.43 -4.42 34.96
CA GLU A 241 -16.80 -3.36 35.92
C GLU A 241 -17.91 -2.48 35.34
N CYS A 242 -17.78 -2.05 34.08
CA CYS A 242 -18.83 -1.32 33.40
C CYS A 242 -20.14 -2.11 33.29
N ALA A 243 -20.08 -3.40 32.96
CA ALA A 243 -21.27 -4.26 32.91
C ALA A 243 -21.93 -4.39 34.28
N THR A 244 -21.15 -4.51 35.34
CA THR A 244 -21.65 -4.60 36.73
C THR A 244 -22.37 -3.29 37.13
N GLU A 245 -21.79 -2.14 36.86
CA GLU A 245 -22.40 -0.86 37.14
C GLU A 245 -23.64 -0.60 36.27
N LEU A 246 -23.64 -0.99 34.99
CA LEU A 246 -24.81 -0.91 34.14
C LEU A 246 -25.97 -1.76 34.64
N ARG A 247 -25.72 -2.97 35.12
CA ARG A 247 -26.75 -3.81 35.72
C ARG A 247 -27.30 -3.21 37.03
N ARG A 248 -26.44 -2.55 37.81
CA ARG A 248 -26.89 -1.78 38.99
C ARG A 248 -27.78 -0.62 38.58
N PHE A 249 -27.39 0.16 37.59
CA PHE A 249 -28.15 1.27 37.03
C PHE A 249 -29.48 0.80 36.43
N ALA A 250 -29.48 -0.33 35.67
CA ALA A 250 -30.71 -0.89 35.10
C ALA A 250 -31.80 -1.13 36.12
N ARG A 251 -31.45 -1.55 37.34
CA ARG A 251 -32.44 -1.76 38.44
C ARG A 251 -33.13 -0.47 38.90
N SER A 252 -32.55 0.69 38.61
CA SER A 252 -33.17 2.00 38.96
C SER A 252 -34.17 2.48 37.90
N ILE A 253 -34.22 1.82 36.73
CA ILE A 253 -35.10 2.21 35.61
C ILE A 253 -36.40 1.41 35.71
N PRO A 254 -37.57 2.07 35.88
CA PRO A 254 -38.85 1.38 36.07
C PRO A 254 -39.52 0.92 34.76
N SER A 255 -38.85 1.05 33.59
CA SER A 255 -39.42 0.85 32.28
C SER A 255 -38.76 -0.33 31.50
N LYS A 256 -39.32 -0.64 30.31
CA LYS A 256 -38.72 -1.66 29.39
C LYS A 256 -37.31 -1.33 28.96
N GLU A 257 -36.86 -0.11 29.08
CA GLU A 257 -35.50 0.35 28.82
C GLU A 257 -34.46 -0.39 29.66
N GLN A 258 -34.87 -0.89 30.85
CA GLN A 258 -34.06 -1.75 31.69
C GLN A 258 -33.50 -2.98 30.89
N LEU A 259 -34.31 -3.55 30.00
CA LEU A 259 -33.90 -4.69 29.18
C LEU A 259 -32.77 -4.31 28.20
N ALA A 260 -32.87 -3.14 27.59
CA ALA A 260 -31.84 -2.64 26.68
C ALA A 260 -30.51 -2.40 27.40
N VAL A 261 -30.54 -1.81 28.60
CA VAL A 261 -29.33 -1.59 29.42
C VAL A 261 -28.69 -2.93 29.82
N ASN A 262 -29.49 -3.94 30.22
CA ASN A 262 -28.98 -5.25 30.53
C ASN A 262 -28.36 -5.94 29.30
N THR A 263 -28.98 -5.82 28.13
CA THR A 263 -28.44 -6.37 26.87
C THR A 263 -27.10 -5.70 26.51
N PHE A 264 -26.97 -4.42 26.73
CA PHE A 264 -25.70 -3.72 26.53
C PHE A 264 -24.63 -4.20 27.51
N ALA A 265 -24.98 -4.41 28.79
CA ALA A 265 -24.06 -5.02 29.77
C ALA A 265 -23.62 -6.43 29.35
N ASP A 266 -24.54 -7.26 28.84
CA ASP A 266 -24.21 -8.59 28.32
C ASP A 266 -23.29 -8.52 27.07
N ALA A 267 -23.47 -7.50 26.23
CA ALA A 267 -22.59 -7.25 25.09
C ALA A 267 -21.17 -6.90 25.54
N LEU A 268 -20.99 -6.07 26.57
CA LEU A 268 -19.68 -5.76 27.14
C LEU A 268 -18.97 -7.01 27.69
N GLU A 269 -19.70 -7.93 28.30
CA GLU A 269 -19.13 -9.20 28.80
C GLU A 269 -18.72 -10.17 27.67
N SER A 270 -19.15 -9.93 26.44
CA SER A 270 -18.67 -10.72 25.30
C SER A 270 -17.16 -10.58 25.06
N ILE A 271 -16.57 -9.44 25.45
CA ILE A 271 -15.14 -9.15 25.28
C ILE A 271 -14.30 -10.07 26.18
N PRO A 272 -14.45 -10.09 27.52
CA PRO A 272 -13.71 -11.01 28.38
C PRO A 272 -14.02 -12.49 28.06
N ARG A 273 -15.25 -12.81 27.62
CA ARG A 273 -15.59 -14.15 27.14
C ARG A 273 -14.77 -14.55 25.90
N ALA A 274 -14.57 -13.64 24.97
CA ALA A 274 -13.73 -13.87 23.79
C ALA A 274 -12.25 -14.01 24.18
N ILE A 275 -11.77 -13.23 25.15
CA ILE A 275 -10.39 -13.36 25.67
C ILE A 275 -10.18 -14.74 26.28
N ALA A 276 -11.11 -15.20 27.15
CA ALA A 276 -11.07 -16.54 27.75
C ALA A 276 -11.02 -17.63 26.68
N LYS A 277 -11.92 -17.56 25.68
CA LYS A 277 -11.97 -18.52 24.57
C LYS A 277 -10.66 -18.57 23.80
N ASN A 278 -10.12 -17.43 23.41
CA ASN A 278 -8.88 -17.35 22.63
C ASN A 278 -7.65 -17.81 23.43
N SER A 279 -7.71 -17.68 24.75
CA SER A 279 -6.68 -18.17 25.65
C SER A 279 -6.80 -19.68 25.97
N GLY A 280 -7.87 -20.35 25.50
CA GLY A 280 -8.14 -21.76 25.79
C GLY A 280 -8.58 -22.01 27.20
N MET A 281 -9.27 -21.05 27.84
CA MET A 281 -9.92 -21.15 29.14
C MET A 281 -11.41 -21.44 28.97
N ASP A 282 -12.04 -22.10 29.97
CA ASP A 282 -13.49 -22.22 30.00
C ASP A 282 -14.14 -20.85 30.14
N GLN A 283 -15.04 -20.53 29.22
CA GLN A 283 -15.65 -19.20 29.12
C GLN A 283 -16.63 -18.92 30.28
N ILE A 284 -17.35 -19.96 30.71
CA ILE A 284 -18.39 -19.83 31.72
C ILE A 284 -17.76 -19.71 33.09
N ASP A 285 -16.84 -20.61 33.42
CA ASP A 285 -16.15 -20.60 34.71
C ASP A 285 -15.31 -19.34 34.89
N THR A 286 -14.58 -18.94 33.82
CA THR A 286 -13.75 -17.73 33.86
C THR A 286 -14.60 -16.47 34.08
N LEU A 287 -15.75 -16.37 33.39
CA LEU A 287 -16.63 -15.22 33.54
C LEU A 287 -17.29 -15.19 34.92
N ALA A 288 -17.69 -16.36 35.45
CA ALA A 288 -18.26 -16.46 36.79
C ALA A 288 -17.24 -16.03 37.86
N LEU A 289 -16.00 -16.51 37.75
CA LEU A 289 -14.91 -16.10 38.63
C LEU A 289 -14.63 -14.62 38.56
N LEU A 290 -14.56 -14.07 37.33
CA LEU A 290 -14.29 -12.66 37.13
C LEU A 290 -15.39 -11.77 37.72
N ARG A 291 -16.65 -12.13 37.55
CA ARG A 291 -17.78 -11.44 38.19
C ARG A 291 -17.68 -11.51 39.74
N ALA A 292 -17.31 -12.67 40.28
CA ALA A 292 -17.16 -12.83 41.73
C ALA A 292 -16.07 -11.90 42.30
N GLU A 293 -14.94 -11.78 41.62
CA GLU A 293 -13.86 -10.89 42.02
C GLU A 293 -14.32 -9.42 42.02
N HIS A 294 -15.02 -8.98 40.94
CA HIS A 294 -15.56 -7.62 40.88
C HIS A 294 -16.63 -7.32 41.94
N TYR A 295 -17.50 -8.29 42.23
CA TYR A 295 -18.45 -8.17 43.34
C TYR A 295 -17.76 -8.13 44.72
N ALA A 296 -16.61 -8.78 44.87
CA ALA A 296 -15.79 -8.70 46.07
C ALA A 296 -15.04 -7.37 46.23
N GLY A 297 -15.07 -6.50 45.19
CA GLY A 297 -14.44 -5.19 45.17
C GLY A 297 -13.11 -5.12 44.42
N ASN A 298 -12.66 -6.18 43.81
CA ASN A 298 -11.41 -6.24 43.06
C ASN A 298 -11.63 -5.71 41.62
N LYS A 299 -11.75 -4.40 41.48
CA LYS A 299 -12.08 -3.70 40.21
C LYS A 299 -11.04 -3.83 39.13
N THR A 300 -9.82 -4.25 39.46
CA THR A 300 -8.69 -4.42 38.55
C THR A 300 -8.50 -5.87 38.10
N ALA A 301 -9.35 -6.78 38.56
CA ALA A 301 -9.31 -8.18 38.19
C ALA A 301 -9.66 -8.38 36.71
N GLY A 302 -8.80 -9.04 35.96
CA GLY A 302 -8.97 -9.32 34.54
C GLY A 302 -8.33 -10.65 34.15
N ILE A 303 -8.41 -10.98 32.87
CA ILE A 303 -7.93 -12.21 32.30
C ILE A 303 -6.51 -12.04 31.75
N SER A 304 -5.54 -12.78 32.30
CA SER A 304 -4.22 -12.94 31.71
C SER A 304 -4.23 -14.12 30.73
N GLY A 305 -4.29 -13.81 29.42
CA GLY A 305 -4.26 -14.85 28.39
C GLY A 305 -2.98 -15.66 28.38
N ARG A 306 -1.84 -15.05 28.75
CA ARG A 306 -0.54 -15.71 28.82
C ARG A 306 -0.47 -16.74 29.96
N GLU A 307 -0.99 -16.39 31.13
CA GLU A 307 -0.95 -17.26 32.31
C GLU A 307 -2.22 -18.12 32.48
N LYS A 308 -3.24 -17.86 31.66
CA LYS A 308 -4.55 -18.55 31.68
C LYS A 308 -5.22 -18.48 33.06
N LYS A 309 -5.22 -17.31 33.68
CA LYS A 309 -5.86 -17.08 35.00
C LYS A 309 -6.38 -15.65 35.13
N VAL A 310 -7.31 -15.51 36.07
CA VAL A 310 -7.77 -14.21 36.53
C VAL A 310 -6.80 -13.68 37.58
N LYS A 311 -6.37 -12.43 37.45
CA LYS A 311 -5.48 -11.72 38.36
C LYS A 311 -5.63 -10.23 38.27
N ASP A 312 -4.99 -9.47 39.16
CA ASP A 312 -4.91 -8.01 39.06
C ASP A 312 -4.14 -7.58 37.79
N MET A 313 -4.79 -6.83 36.93
CA MET A 313 -4.22 -6.38 35.67
C MET A 313 -3.27 -5.19 35.84
N MET A 314 -3.50 -4.34 36.85
CA MET A 314 -2.61 -3.22 37.13
C MET A 314 -1.26 -3.70 37.67
N GLU A 315 -1.25 -4.66 38.59
CA GLU A 315 -0.03 -5.29 39.10
C GLU A 315 0.69 -6.09 37.99
N ALA A 316 -0.06 -6.69 37.09
CA ALA A 316 0.48 -7.43 35.94
C ALA A 316 1.04 -6.55 34.84
N GLY A 317 0.85 -5.21 34.90
CA GLY A 317 1.24 -4.29 33.85
C GLY A 317 0.40 -4.42 32.56
N ILE A 318 -0.78 -5.01 32.64
CA ILE A 318 -1.71 -5.16 31.52
C ILE A 318 -2.72 -4.03 31.60
N ILE A 319 -2.41 -2.92 30.93
CA ILE A 319 -3.15 -1.67 30.98
C ILE A 319 -3.53 -1.19 29.57
N ASP A 320 -4.64 -0.51 29.48
CA ASP A 320 -5.13 0.13 28.24
C ASP A 320 -5.32 1.63 28.45
N PRO A 321 -5.07 2.49 27.44
CA PRO A 321 -5.42 3.89 27.50
C PRO A 321 -6.94 4.08 27.64
N LEU A 322 -7.38 4.96 28.53
CA LEU A 322 -8.81 5.22 28.75
C LEU A 322 -9.51 5.65 27.46
N MET A 323 -8.88 6.53 26.68
CA MET A 323 -9.44 7.04 25.43
C MET A 323 -9.76 5.95 24.42
N VAL A 324 -8.93 4.90 24.35
CA VAL A 324 -9.16 3.75 23.45
C VAL A 324 -10.44 3.01 23.82
N LYS A 325 -10.65 2.74 25.13
CA LYS A 325 -11.86 2.06 25.63
C LYS A 325 -13.11 2.94 25.42
N LEU A 326 -13.01 4.20 25.77
CA LEU A 326 -14.12 5.15 25.63
C LEU A 326 -14.57 5.26 24.16
N GLN A 327 -13.62 5.43 23.25
CA GLN A 327 -13.92 5.53 21.81
C GLN A 327 -14.49 4.21 21.27
N ALA A 328 -14.00 3.06 21.72
CA ALA A 328 -14.52 1.76 21.32
C ALA A 328 -16.00 1.62 21.72
N PHE A 329 -16.35 1.97 22.95
CA PHE A 329 -17.75 1.90 23.44
C PHE A 329 -18.66 2.86 22.68
N ILE A 330 -18.24 4.10 22.45
CA ILE A 330 -19.01 5.11 21.71
C ILE A 330 -19.23 4.66 20.26
N SER A 331 -18.17 4.22 19.60
CA SER A 331 -18.24 3.79 18.19
C SER A 331 -19.12 2.55 18.03
N ALA A 332 -18.98 1.56 18.90
CA ALA A 332 -19.79 0.35 18.88
C ALA A 332 -21.28 0.64 19.10
N ALA A 333 -21.60 1.48 20.10
CA ALA A 333 -22.98 1.90 20.38
C ALA A 333 -23.59 2.69 19.21
N THR A 334 -22.81 3.59 18.60
CA THR A 334 -23.26 4.38 17.44
C THR A 334 -23.51 3.49 16.22
N ALA A 335 -22.60 2.53 15.95
CA ALA A 335 -22.77 1.58 14.85
C ALA A 335 -24.00 0.68 15.05
N ALA A 336 -24.18 0.14 16.28
CA ALA A 336 -25.34 -0.67 16.61
C ALA A 336 -26.66 0.11 16.45
N ALA A 337 -26.70 1.35 16.93
CA ALA A 337 -27.86 2.22 16.78
C ALA A 337 -28.16 2.53 15.28
N GLY A 338 -27.11 2.67 14.47
CA GLY A 338 -27.24 2.81 13.02
C GLY A 338 -27.85 1.57 12.35
N MET A 339 -27.39 0.38 12.74
CA MET A 339 -27.90 -0.89 12.21
C MET A 339 -29.36 -1.13 12.59
N ILE A 340 -29.76 -0.81 13.82
CA ILE A 340 -31.16 -0.98 14.29
C ILE A 340 -32.13 -0.06 13.54
N LYS A 341 -31.65 1.04 12.99
CA LYS A 341 -32.48 2.01 12.23
C LYS A 341 -32.67 1.63 10.75
N ILE A 342 -32.06 0.54 10.30
CA ILE A 342 -32.20 0.07 8.90
C ILE A 342 -33.51 -0.72 8.80
N ASP A 343 -34.48 -0.19 8.05
CA ASP A 343 -35.77 -0.85 7.80
C ASP A 343 -35.70 -1.76 6.57
N ASP A 344 -35.02 -1.30 5.51
CA ASP A 344 -34.90 -2.02 4.23
C ASP A 344 -33.47 -2.06 3.70
N LEU A 345 -33.05 -3.21 3.16
CA LEU A 345 -31.76 -3.40 2.51
C LEU A 345 -31.93 -3.72 1.02
N HIS A 346 -31.57 -2.77 0.16
CA HIS A 346 -31.51 -2.99 -1.28
C HIS A 346 -30.11 -3.44 -1.69
N ILE A 347 -29.98 -4.71 -2.05
CA ILE A 347 -28.72 -5.26 -2.58
C ILE A 347 -28.70 -5.06 -4.09
N ALA A 348 -27.90 -4.11 -4.58
CA ALA A 348 -27.60 -3.98 -5.99
C ALA A 348 -26.50 -4.97 -6.38
N LYS A 349 -26.74 -5.79 -7.42
CA LYS A 349 -25.65 -6.58 -8.01
C LYS A 349 -24.61 -5.61 -8.60
N SER A 350 -23.35 -5.79 -8.24
CA SER A 350 -22.27 -5.01 -8.85
C SER A 350 -22.20 -5.27 -10.36
N GLU A 351 -21.81 -4.28 -11.15
CA GLU A 351 -21.64 -4.44 -12.61
C GLU A 351 -20.66 -5.58 -12.92
N ILE A 352 -19.61 -5.73 -12.10
CA ILE A 352 -18.63 -6.83 -12.20
C ILE A 352 -19.30 -8.21 -12.02
N ALA A 353 -20.27 -8.34 -11.10
CA ALA A 353 -20.99 -9.59 -10.91
C ALA A 353 -21.93 -9.91 -12.09
N LYS A 354 -22.53 -8.88 -12.70
CA LYS A 354 -23.34 -9.06 -13.93
C LYS A 354 -22.47 -9.46 -15.11
N GLU A 355 -21.31 -8.81 -15.29
CA GLU A 355 -20.36 -9.19 -16.35
C GLU A 355 -19.84 -10.63 -16.16
N ALA A 356 -19.56 -11.05 -14.91
CA ALA A 356 -19.16 -12.42 -14.63
C ALA A 356 -20.25 -13.43 -14.93
N GLU A 357 -21.51 -13.16 -14.55
CA GLU A 357 -22.67 -14.00 -14.90
C GLU A 357 -22.89 -14.07 -16.43
N ASP A 358 -22.72 -12.96 -17.15
CA ASP A 358 -22.82 -12.91 -18.61
C ASP A 358 -21.70 -13.68 -19.30
N ILE A 359 -20.49 -13.62 -18.80
CA ILE A 359 -19.34 -14.39 -19.31
C ILE A 359 -19.58 -15.89 -19.07
N GLU A 360 -20.03 -16.27 -17.89
CA GLU A 360 -20.32 -17.66 -17.54
C GLU A 360 -21.48 -18.25 -18.38
N ALA A 361 -22.52 -17.46 -18.63
CA ALA A 361 -23.61 -17.82 -19.53
C ALA A 361 -23.14 -17.99 -20.99
N ARG A 362 -22.25 -17.14 -21.47
CA ARG A 362 -21.65 -17.22 -22.80
C ARG A 362 -20.75 -18.45 -22.97
N ILE A 363 -19.97 -18.77 -21.94
CA ILE A 363 -19.09 -19.97 -21.93
C ILE A 363 -19.95 -21.23 -21.91
N SER A 364 -20.99 -21.31 -21.07
CA SER A 364 -21.88 -22.47 -20.99
C SER A 364 -22.70 -22.67 -22.25
N GLY A 365 -23.15 -21.58 -22.90
CA GLY A 365 -23.79 -21.62 -24.20
C GLY A 365 -22.89 -22.18 -25.31
N ARG A 366 -21.66 -21.68 -25.43
CA ARG A 366 -20.66 -22.18 -26.37
C ARG A 366 -20.28 -23.64 -26.14
N THR A 367 -20.15 -24.04 -24.89
CA THR A 367 -19.85 -25.45 -24.55
C THR A 367 -21.01 -26.37 -24.95
N ARG A 368 -22.26 -25.95 -24.80
CA ARG A 368 -23.42 -26.69 -25.30
C ARG A 368 -23.42 -26.81 -26.81
N GLU A 369 -23.16 -25.75 -27.54
CA GLU A 369 -23.11 -25.76 -29.01
C GLU A 369 -22.01 -26.71 -29.54
N ILE A 370 -20.83 -26.74 -28.89
CA ILE A 370 -19.75 -27.66 -29.24
C ILE A 370 -20.18 -29.13 -28.99
N ILE A 371 -20.75 -29.41 -27.83
CA ILE A 371 -21.24 -30.77 -27.50
C ILE A 371 -22.37 -31.22 -28.43
N GLU A 372 -23.28 -30.32 -28.83
CA GLU A 372 -24.32 -30.63 -29.81
C GLU A 372 -23.75 -30.84 -31.21
N ALA A 373 -22.74 -30.08 -31.62
CA ALA A 373 -22.07 -30.27 -32.91
C ALA A 373 -21.34 -31.61 -32.97
N GLU A 374 -20.68 -32.04 -31.88
CA GLU A 374 -20.05 -33.34 -31.78
C GLU A 374 -21.02 -34.53 -31.75
N ARG A 375 -22.23 -34.33 -31.25
CA ARG A 375 -23.30 -35.35 -31.18
C ARG A 375 -24.09 -35.51 -32.46
N ARG A 376 -23.93 -34.62 -33.45
CA ARG A 376 -24.60 -34.79 -34.77
C ARG A 376 -24.02 -36.02 -35.49
N PRO A 377 -24.85 -36.94 -35.89
CA PRO A 377 -24.38 -38.10 -36.66
C PRO A 377 -23.82 -37.63 -38.00
N PRO A 378 -22.78 -38.29 -38.49
CA PRO A 378 -22.15 -37.93 -39.77
C PRO A 378 -23.16 -38.02 -40.93
N GLU A 379 -23.27 -36.92 -41.68
CA GLU A 379 -24.15 -36.96 -42.90
C GLU A 379 -23.43 -37.73 -44.01
N PHE A 380 -24.08 -38.80 -44.45
CA PHE A 380 -23.68 -39.56 -45.60
C PHE A 380 -24.41 -39.07 -46.85
N LYS A 381 -23.69 -38.52 -47.82
CA LYS A 381 -24.30 -38.10 -49.10
C LYS A 381 -23.93 -39.08 -50.21
N PHE A 382 -24.94 -39.66 -50.88
CA PHE A 382 -24.76 -40.44 -52.05
C PHE A 382 -24.59 -39.55 -53.30
N LYS A 383 -23.44 -39.58 -53.95
CA LYS A 383 -23.17 -38.89 -55.22
C LYS A 383 -22.43 -39.80 -56.16
N GLY A 384 -23.07 -40.16 -57.30
CA GLY A 384 -22.45 -40.99 -58.36
C GLY A 384 -22.15 -42.43 -57.98
N GLY A 385 -23.04 -43.11 -57.21
CA GLY A 385 -22.92 -44.54 -56.89
C GLY A 385 -21.84 -44.91 -55.85
N ARG A 386 -21.23 -43.93 -55.22
CA ARG A 386 -20.25 -44.14 -54.10
C ARG A 386 -20.64 -43.35 -52.88
N LEU A 387 -20.56 -43.99 -51.70
CA LEU A 387 -20.70 -43.35 -50.39
C LEU A 387 -19.46 -42.50 -50.14
N ARG A 388 -19.64 -41.17 -50.00
CA ARG A 388 -18.56 -40.29 -49.55
C ARG A 388 -18.86 -39.80 -48.15
N TYR A 389 -17.89 -39.98 -47.27
CA TYR A 389 -17.85 -39.37 -45.93
C TYR A 389 -17.43 -37.90 -46.08
N THR A 390 -18.30 -37.00 -45.74
CA THR A 390 -17.99 -35.58 -45.63
C THR A 390 -17.93 -35.21 -44.16
N ARG A 391 -16.73 -35.18 -43.61
CA ARG A 391 -16.47 -34.47 -42.33
C ARG A 391 -16.45 -32.99 -42.69
N THR A 392 -17.43 -32.26 -42.30
CA THR A 392 -17.39 -30.79 -42.34
C THR A 392 -16.35 -30.36 -41.32
N GLU A 393 -15.11 -30.15 -41.73
CA GLU A 393 -14.15 -29.40 -40.98
C GLU A 393 -14.59 -27.92 -41.05
N GLU A 394 -15.51 -27.52 -40.19
CA GLU A 394 -15.61 -26.10 -39.88
C GLU A 394 -14.31 -25.72 -39.13
N LYS A 395 -13.46 -24.94 -39.82
CA LYS A 395 -12.29 -24.32 -39.20
C LYS A 395 -12.75 -23.57 -37.96
N ALA A 396 -12.18 -23.93 -36.81
CA ALA A 396 -12.32 -23.15 -35.61
C ALA A 396 -11.94 -21.68 -35.92
N PRO A 397 -12.71 -20.69 -35.48
CA PRO A 397 -12.42 -19.30 -35.78
C PRO A 397 -11.01 -18.96 -35.25
N GLU A 398 -10.17 -18.37 -36.10
CA GLU A 398 -8.77 -18.01 -35.82
C GLU A 398 -8.55 -17.08 -34.61
N SER A 399 -9.62 -16.61 -33.98
CA SER A 399 -9.58 -15.70 -32.81
C SER A 399 -9.25 -16.38 -31.48
N VAL A 400 -9.12 -17.72 -31.42
CA VAL A 400 -8.87 -18.44 -30.15
C VAL A 400 -7.37 -18.49 -29.78
N TYR A 401 -6.45 -18.11 -30.66
CA TYR A 401 -5.00 -18.21 -30.46
C TYR A 401 -4.25 -16.87 -30.49
N ARG A 402 -4.91 -15.73 -30.36
CA ARG A 402 -4.16 -14.51 -30.05
C ARG A 402 -4.02 -14.39 -28.54
N ARG A 403 -2.90 -14.81 -28.04
CA ARG A 403 -2.33 -14.35 -26.77
C ARG A 403 -1.72 -12.96 -27.05
N ASP A 404 -2.26 -11.97 -26.38
CA ASP A 404 -1.54 -10.72 -26.06
C ASP A 404 -1.18 -10.74 -24.59
#